data_d43633ae7ee52fe5fde835b498dda445
#
_entry.id   d43633ae7ee52fe5fde835b498dda445
#
_cell.length_a   1.000
_cell.length_b   1.000
_cell.length_c   1.000
_cell.angle_alpha   90.00
_cell.angle_beta   90.00
_cell.angle_gamma   90.00
#
_symmetry.space_group_name_H-M   'P 1'
#
loop_
_entity.id
_entity.type
_entity.pdbx_description
1 polymer ?
#
loop_
_entity_poly.entity_id
_entity_poly.type
_entity_poly.pdbx_seq_one_letter_code
_entity_poly.pdbx_strand_id
1 'polypeptide(L)'
;MPVKYGVPSDPDYNERLAEFEARIHRGEKIEPGDWMPEEYRRQLIRMISQHAHSEVVGMLPEGAWITRAPTLKRKMILVAKVQDEAGHGQYLYHAAETLGISREAMLEALLSGKAKYSSIFNYPTLTWADIGTIGWLVDGAAIKNQTMLAQCSYGPYSRAMVRICAEETFHHKQ
;
A
#
# COMPACT_ATOMS: atom_id res chain seq x y z
N MET A 1 16.84 -7.47 -11.40
CA MET A 1 17.97 -6.59 -11.79
C MET A 1 18.22 -5.62 -10.65
N PRO A 2 19.47 -5.22 -10.36
CA PRO A 2 19.71 -4.18 -9.35
C PRO A 2 19.03 -2.88 -9.76
N VAL A 3 18.34 -2.25 -8.82
CA VAL A 3 17.71 -0.93 -9.02
C VAL A 3 18.81 0.09 -9.30
N LYS A 4 18.66 0.86 -10.38
CA LYS A 4 19.59 1.94 -10.72
C LYS A 4 19.07 3.24 -10.11
N TYR A 5 19.81 3.80 -9.19
CA TYR A 5 19.48 5.10 -8.61
C TYR A 5 20.72 6.01 -8.58
N GLY A 6 20.47 7.31 -8.62
CA GLY A 6 21.52 8.32 -8.63
C GLY A 6 21.41 9.30 -7.47
N VAL A 7 22.54 9.80 -7.07
CA VAL A 7 22.67 10.85 -6.05
C VAL A 7 23.25 12.12 -6.66
N PRO A 8 22.98 13.32 -6.09
CA PRO A 8 23.43 14.61 -6.67
C PRO A 8 24.94 14.74 -6.92
N SER A 9 25.75 13.89 -6.28
CA SER A 9 27.21 13.86 -6.48
C SER A 9 27.65 13.09 -7.74
N ASP A 10 26.75 12.36 -8.42
CA ASP A 10 27.08 11.62 -9.63
C ASP A 10 27.33 12.59 -10.80
N PRO A 11 28.35 12.36 -11.64
CA PRO A 11 28.72 13.29 -12.71
C PRO A 11 27.60 13.56 -13.73
N ASP A 12 26.77 12.57 -14.00
CA ASP A 12 25.67 12.61 -14.98
C ASP A 12 24.29 12.82 -14.33
N TYR A 13 24.24 13.13 -13.02
CA TYR A 13 22.98 13.21 -12.28
C TYR A 13 21.98 14.19 -12.85
N ASN A 14 22.40 15.41 -13.17
CA ASN A 14 21.50 16.45 -13.68
C ASN A 14 20.91 16.11 -15.04
N GLU A 15 21.68 15.50 -15.93
CA GLU A 15 21.21 15.05 -17.23
C GLU A 15 20.16 13.94 -17.07
N ARG A 16 20.45 12.95 -16.25
CA ARG A 16 19.52 11.85 -15.94
C ARG A 16 18.28 12.31 -15.21
N LEU A 17 18.40 13.28 -14.32
CA LEU A 17 17.24 13.88 -13.62
C LEU A 17 16.31 14.56 -14.62
N ALA A 18 16.85 15.35 -15.56
CA ALA A 18 16.06 16.01 -16.58
C ALA A 18 15.30 15.00 -17.47
N GLU A 19 15.95 13.91 -17.87
CA GLU A 19 15.27 12.84 -18.62
C GLU A 19 14.22 12.11 -17.79
N PHE A 20 14.51 11.81 -16.52
CA PHE A 20 13.56 11.22 -15.60
C PHE A 20 12.30 12.08 -15.43
N GLU A 21 12.47 13.39 -15.22
CA GLU A 21 11.37 14.35 -15.12
C GLU A 21 10.58 14.45 -16.42
N ALA A 22 11.27 14.49 -17.56
CA ALA A 22 10.62 14.51 -18.87
C ALA A 22 9.76 13.26 -19.12
N ARG A 23 10.21 12.07 -18.72
CA ARG A 23 9.42 10.82 -18.79
C ARG A 23 8.15 10.93 -17.95
N ILE A 24 8.26 11.42 -16.71
CA ILE A 24 7.09 11.60 -15.84
C ILE A 24 6.11 12.61 -16.44
N HIS A 25 6.59 13.73 -16.98
CA HIS A 25 5.74 14.72 -17.64
C HIS A 25 5.03 14.17 -18.88
N ARG A 26 5.62 13.22 -19.60
CA ARG A 26 4.97 12.50 -20.70
C ARG A 26 3.97 11.42 -20.21
N GLY A 27 3.83 11.19 -18.90
CA GLY A 27 2.98 10.17 -18.33
C GLY A 27 3.57 8.75 -18.41
N GLU A 28 4.85 8.61 -18.73
CA GLU A 28 5.52 7.33 -18.76
C GLU A 28 5.69 6.76 -17.35
N LYS A 29 5.59 5.44 -17.23
CA LYS A 29 5.86 4.77 -15.96
C LYS A 29 7.35 4.50 -15.79
N ILE A 30 7.83 4.66 -14.57
CA ILE A 30 9.16 4.24 -14.14
C ILE A 30 9.07 2.79 -13.71
N GLU A 31 9.87 1.93 -14.30
CA GLU A 31 9.84 0.49 -14.05
C GLU A 31 11.05 0.02 -13.21
N PRO A 32 10.97 -1.19 -12.59
CA PRO A 32 12.11 -1.78 -11.92
C PRO A 32 13.34 -1.88 -12.84
N GLY A 33 14.45 -1.31 -12.42
CA GLY A 33 15.67 -1.28 -13.23
C GLY A 33 15.85 0.00 -14.06
N ASP A 34 14.83 0.85 -14.19
CA ASP A 34 15.00 2.21 -14.67
C ASP A 34 15.82 3.03 -13.69
N TRP A 35 16.59 3.97 -14.21
CA TRP A 35 17.25 4.94 -13.35
C TRP A 35 16.23 5.87 -12.70
N MET A 36 16.44 6.16 -11.43
CA MET A 36 15.63 7.11 -10.67
C MET A 36 16.50 7.86 -9.64
N PRO A 37 16.11 9.07 -9.24
CA PRO A 37 16.75 9.74 -8.10
C PRO A 37 16.59 8.92 -6.81
N GLU A 38 17.64 8.86 -5.99
CA GLU A 38 17.57 8.14 -4.69
C GLU A 38 16.48 8.71 -3.78
N GLU A 39 16.25 10.01 -3.82
CA GLU A 39 15.16 10.64 -3.06
C GLU A 39 13.78 10.12 -3.48
N TYR A 40 13.53 10.00 -4.80
CA TYR A 40 12.29 9.44 -5.32
C TYR A 40 12.11 7.98 -4.86
N ARG A 41 13.16 7.16 -4.99
CA ARG A 41 13.17 5.77 -4.54
C ARG A 41 12.85 5.67 -3.05
N ARG A 42 13.51 6.48 -2.21
CA ARG A 42 13.34 6.48 -0.75
C ARG A 42 11.92 6.87 -0.34
N GLN A 43 11.33 7.86 -1.00
CA GLN A 43 9.95 8.27 -0.75
C GLN A 43 8.95 7.18 -1.15
N LEU A 44 9.18 6.50 -2.27
CA LEU A 44 8.35 5.36 -2.68
C LEU A 44 8.42 4.21 -1.69
N ILE A 45 9.61 3.82 -1.25
CA ILE A 45 9.78 2.76 -0.26
C ILE A 45 8.99 3.11 1.01
N ARG A 46 9.14 4.34 1.51
CA ARG A 46 8.41 4.79 2.71
C ARG A 46 6.90 4.72 2.53
N MET A 47 6.40 5.25 1.42
CA MET A 47 4.97 5.34 1.13
C MET A 47 4.37 3.94 0.93
N ILE A 48 4.99 3.11 0.10
CA ILE A 48 4.48 1.77 -0.22
C ILE A 48 4.55 0.85 0.99
N SER A 49 5.65 0.88 1.76
CA SER A 49 5.77 0.08 2.98
C SER A 49 4.74 0.48 4.03
N GLN A 50 4.53 1.78 4.24
CA GLN A 50 3.51 2.26 5.17
C GLN A 50 2.11 1.83 4.75
N HIS A 51 1.81 1.83 3.46
CA HIS A 51 0.55 1.35 2.91
C HIS A 51 0.40 -0.15 3.16
N ALA A 52 1.40 -0.96 2.77
CA ALA A 52 1.41 -2.40 3.02
C ALA A 52 1.19 -2.77 4.50
N HIS A 53 1.84 -2.03 5.40
CA HIS A 53 1.65 -2.21 6.84
C HIS A 53 0.23 -1.87 7.27
N SER A 54 -0.39 -0.84 6.66
CA SER A 54 -1.77 -0.47 6.98
C SER A 54 -2.76 -1.55 6.58
N GLU A 55 -2.59 -2.18 5.42
CA GLU A 55 -3.42 -3.32 4.97
C GLU A 55 -3.29 -4.50 5.95
N VAL A 56 -2.05 -4.90 6.27
CA VAL A 56 -1.79 -6.04 7.16
C VAL A 56 -2.29 -5.79 8.59
N VAL A 57 -2.12 -4.58 9.12
CA VAL A 57 -2.61 -4.26 10.47
C VAL A 57 -4.13 -4.05 10.44
N GLY A 58 -4.67 -3.46 9.37
CA GLY A 58 -6.11 -3.19 9.20
C GLY A 58 -6.97 -4.46 9.20
N MET A 59 -6.43 -5.56 8.67
CA MET A 59 -7.16 -6.84 8.70
C MET A 59 -7.39 -7.40 10.11
N LEU A 60 -6.61 -7.02 11.12
CA LEU A 60 -6.67 -7.62 12.46
C LEU A 60 -7.97 -7.31 13.20
N PRO A 61 -8.45 -6.05 13.31
CA PRO A 61 -9.72 -5.75 13.94
C PRO A 61 -10.91 -6.44 13.26
N GLU A 62 -10.91 -6.52 11.94
CA GLU A 62 -11.96 -7.21 11.18
C GLU A 62 -11.89 -8.73 11.38
N GLY A 63 -10.70 -9.31 11.36
CA GLY A 63 -10.46 -10.73 11.66
C GLY A 63 -10.95 -11.14 13.03
N ALA A 64 -10.75 -10.30 14.06
CA ALA A 64 -11.23 -10.52 15.40
C ALA A 64 -12.77 -10.55 15.50
N TRP A 65 -13.48 -9.97 14.54
CA TRP A 65 -14.94 -9.94 14.48
C TRP A 65 -15.57 -11.06 13.63
N ILE A 66 -14.84 -11.86 12.91
CA ILE A 66 -15.39 -12.94 12.07
C ILE A 66 -16.31 -13.86 12.90
N THR A 67 -15.86 -14.30 14.08
CA THR A 67 -16.66 -15.18 14.94
C THR A 67 -17.80 -14.46 15.68
N ARG A 68 -17.68 -13.15 15.86
CA ARG A 68 -18.60 -12.30 16.64
C ARG A 68 -19.66 -11.60 15.79
N ALA A 69 -19.48 -11.55 14.46
CA ALA A 69 -20.42 -10.90 13.55
C ALA A 69 -21.85 -11.47 13.71
N PRO A 70 -22.89 -10.61 13.57
CA PRO A 70 -24.25 -10.95 14.02
C PRO A 70 -24.95 -12.00 13.16
N THR A 71 -24.54 -12.22 11.92
CA THR A 71 -25.14 -13.20 11.01
C THR A 71 -24.08 -13.98 10.24
N LEU A 72 -24.42 -15.17 9.76
CA LEU A 72 -23.55 -15.97 8.91
C LEU A 72 -23.10 -15.18 7.65
N LYS A 73 -24.04 -14.45 7.02
CA LYS A 73 -23.72 -13.59 5.88
C LYS A 73 -22.61 -12.58 6.22
N ARG A 74 -22.70 -11.89 7.37
CA ARG A 74 -21.68 -10.94 7.81
C ARG A 74 -20.34 -11.60 8.13
N LYS A 75 -20.37 -12.81 8.69
CA LYS A 75 -19.14 -13.61 8.91
C LYS A 75 -18.43 -13.92 7.59
N MET A 76 -19.18 -14.37 6.60
CA MET A 76 -18.64 -14.69 5.26
C MET A 76 -18.03 -13.45 4.58
N ILE A 77 -18.69 -12.30 4.68
CA ILE A 77 -18.18 -11.03 4.16
C ILE A 77 -16.85 -10.66 4.83
N LEU A 78 -16.76 -10.74 6.16
CA LEU A 78 -15.51 -10.45 6.87
C LEU A 78 -14.38 -11.41 6.50
N VAL A 79 -14.67 -12.70 6.30
CA VAL A 79 -13.66 -13.68 5.86
C VAL A 79 -13.09 -13.27 4.49
N ALA A 80 -13.96 -12.95 3.53
CA ALA A 80 -13.54 -12.52 2.20
C ALA A 80 -12.70 -11.24 2.28
N LYS A 81 -13.18 -10.24 3.01
CA LYS A 81 -12.48 -8.96 3.18
C LYS A 81 -11.10 -9.14 3.82
N VAL A 82 -10.99 -9.86 4.93
CA VAL A 82 -9.70 -10.11 5.60
C VAL A 82 -8.70 -10.82 4.68
N GLN A 83 -9.19 -11.74 3.82
CA GLN A 83 -8.35 -12.37 2.82
C GLN A 83 -7.83 -11.37 1.78
N ASP A 84 -8.70 -10.48 1.31
CA ASP A 84 -8.33 -9.45 0.33
C ASP A 84 -7.31 -8.46 0.93
N GLU A 85 -7.53 -7.96 2.15
CA GLU A 85 -6.59 -7.08 2.87
C GLU A 85 -5.19 -7.72 3.03
N ALA A 86 -5.16 -9.01 3.38
CA ALA A 86 -3.91 -9.76 3.42
C ALA A 86 -3.23 -9.83 2.04
N GLY A 87 -4.02 -10.01 0.97
CA GLY A 87 -3.56 -9.99 -0.42
C GLY A 87 -3.03 -8.62 -0.83
N HIS A 88 -3.74 -7.54 -0.48
CA HIS A 88 -3.30 -6.16 -0.74
C HIS A 88 -1.93 -5.90 -0.12
N GLY A 89 -1.74 -6.26 1.13
CA GLY A 89 -0.45 -6.16 1.80
C GLY A 89 0.66 -6.89 1.03
N GLN A 90 0.38 -8.11 0.49
CA GLN A 90 1.37 -8.87 -0.28
C GLN A 90 1.73 -8.18 -1.61
N TYR A 91 0.76 -7.62 -2.33
CA TYR A 91 1.03 -6.88 -3.58
C TYR A 91 1.89 -5.65 -3.33
N LEU A 92 1.62 -4.93 -2.24
CA LEU A 92 2.35 -3.74 -1.87
C LEU A 92 3.77 -4.06 -1.42
N TYR A 93 3.96 -5.08 -0.58
CA TYR A 93 5.30 -5.54 -0.23
C TYR A 93 6.09 -5.93 -1.47
N HIS A 94 5.47 -6.67 -2.41
CA HIS A 94 6.14 -7.02 -3.65
C HIS A 94 6.55 -5.78 -4.47
N ALA A 95 5.69 -4.76 -4.57
CA ALA A 95 6.03 -3.51 -5.23
C ALA A 95 7.21 -2.80 -4.55
N ALA A 96 7.29 -2.80 -3.21
CA ALA A 96 8.41 -2.23 -2.47
C ALA A 96 9.72 -3.04 -2.67
N GLU A 97 9.62 -4.37 -2.73
CA GLU A 97 10.77 -5.25 -3.00
C GLU A 97 11.45 -4.93 -4.33
N THR A 98 10.69 -4.51 -5.33
CA THR A 98 11.26 -4.09 -6.63
C THR A 98 12.09 -2.81 -6.54
N LEU A 99 11.99 -2.06 -5.45
CA LEU A 99 12.83 -0.90 -5.11
C LEU A 99 14.08 -1.27 -4.28
N GLY A 100 14.27 -2.56 -3.99
CA GLY A 100 15.47 -3.07 -3.32
C GLY A 100 15.42 -3.09 -1.80
N ILE A 101 14.22 -3.00 -1.19
CA ILE A 101 14.02 -3.29 0.23
C ILE A 101 13.48 -4.72 0.38
N SER A 102 13.99 -5.51 1.31
CA SER A 102 13.48 -6.86 1.52
C SER A 102 12.19 -6.87 2.35
N ARG A 103 11.35 -7.86 2.10
CA ARG A 103 10.12 -8.09 2.88
C ARG A 103 10.41 -8.31 4.35
N GLU A 104 11.46 -9.07 4.65
CA GLU A 104 11.89 -9.36 6.02
C GLU A 104 12.22 -8.07 6.77
N ALA A 105 12.96 -7.14 6.13
CA ALA A 105 13.30 -5.85 6.74
C ALA A 105 12.05 -4.99 7.01
N MET A 106 11.07 -4.99 6.09
CA MET A 106 9.81 -4.28 6.29
C MET A 106 8.99 -4.88 7.43
N LEU A 107 8.87 -6.20 7.49
CA LEU A 107 8.14 -6.91 8.56
C LEU A 107 8.85 -6.77 9.91
N GLU A 108 10.17 -6.84 9.95
CA GLU A 108 10.93 -6.59 11.18
C GLU A 108 10.70 -5.17 11.71
N ALA A 109 10.70 -4.17 10.81
CA ALA A 109 10.41 -2.79 11.18
C ALA A 109 8.98 -2.63 11.73
N LEU A 110 7.99 -3.32 11.17
CA LEU A 110 6.61 -3.34 11.66
C LEU A 110 6.52 -3.99 13.04
N LEU A 111 7.04 -5.20 13.18
CA LEU A 111 6.95 -5.98 14.43
C LEU A 111 7.74 -5.36 15.59
N SER A 112 8.83 -4.65 15.29
CA SER A 112 9.62 -3.91 16.30
C SER A 112 9.03 -2.55 16.65
N GLY A 113 7.90 -2.15 16.06
CA GLY A 113 7.25 -0.85 16.29
C GLY A 113 7.98 0.35 15.69
N LYS A 114 8.95 0.13 14.80
CA LYS A 114 9.69 1.20 14.10
C LYS A 114 8.99 1.68 12.84
N ALA A 115 8.13 0.85 12.25
CA ALA A 115 7.37 1.21 11.06
C ALA A 115 6.09 1.97 11.41
N LYS A 116 5.62 2.76 10.46
CA LYS A 116 4.33 3.46 10.55
C LYS A 116 3.27 2.71 9.74
N TYR A 117 2.05 2.80 10.22
CA TYR A 117 0.81 2.40 9.55
C TYR A 117 -0.32 3.36 9.93
N SER A 118 -1.51 3.17 9.40
CA SER A 118 -2.65 4.03 9.72
C SER A 118 -3.03 3.92 11.21
N SER A 119 -2.90 5.03 11.93
CA SER A 119 -3.11 5.09 13.39
C SER A 119 -4.55 4.75 13.83
N ILE A 120 -5.52 4.78 12.90
CA ILE A 120 -6.91 4.39 13.19
C ILE A 120 -7.01 2.96 13.72
N PHE A 121 -6.13 2.07 13.27
CA PHE A 121 -6.11 0.67 13.71
C PHE A 121 -5.56 0.45 15.14
N ASN A 122 -5.09 1.50 15.80
CA ASN A 122 -4.72 1.46 17.21
C ASN A 122 -5.94 1.59 18.15
N TYR A 123 -7.09 2.00 17.62
CA TYR A 123 -8.31 2.11 18.43
C TYR A 123 -9.04 0.78 18.51
N PRO A 124 -9.55 0.41 19.72
CA PRO A 124 -10.24 -0.85 19.88
C PRO A 124 -11.61 -0.84 19.17
N THR A 125 -11.95 -1.96 18.56
CA THR A 125 -13.29 -2.22 17.98
C THR A 125 -14.13 -3.01 18.97
N LEU A 126 -14.87 -2.32 19.82
CA LEU A 126 -15.60 -2.91 20.94
C LEU A 126 -16.98 -3.42 20.52
N THR A 127 -17.60 -2.79 19.53
CA THR A 127 -18.96 -3.06 19.06
C THR A 127 -18.97 -3.38 17.55
N TRP A 128 -20.08 -3.98 17.10
CA TRP A 128 -20.31 -4.21 15.67
C TRP A 128 -20.39 -2.88 14.89
N ALA A 129 -20.84 -1.81 15.53
CA ALA A 129 -20.89 -0.49 14.93
C ALA A 129 -19.48 0.07 14.62
N ASP A 130 -18.49 -0.24 15.48
CA ASP A 130 -17.10 0.17 15.24
C ASP A 130 -16.55 -0.49 13.97
N ILE A 131 -16.84 -1.77 13.75
CA ILE A 131 -16.47 -2.49 12.52
C ILE A 131 -17.19 -1.91 11.31
N GLY A 132 -18.49 -1.60 11.44
CA GLY A 132 -19.24 -0.93 10.37
C GLY A 132 -18.67 0.45 10.03
N THR A 133 -18.17 1.18 11.03
CA THR A 133 -17.51 2.48 10.85
C THR A 133 -16.19 2.34 10.08
N ILE A 134 -15.38 1.33 10.41
CA ILE A 134 -14.15 1.03 9.65
C ILE A 134 -14.53 0.74 8.19
N GLY A 135 -15.40 -0.24 7.93
CA GLY A 135 -15.79 -0.64 6.58
C GLY A 135 -16.45 0.46 5.75
N TRP A 136 -17.04 1.47 6.37
CA TRP A 136 -17.67 2.58 5.63
C TRP A 136 -16.82 3.84 5.54
N LEU A 137 -16.26 4.32 6.64
CA LEU A 137 -15.49 5.58 6.64
C LEU A 137 -14.03 5.37 6.26
N VAL A 138 -13.38 4.34 6.81
CA VAL A 138 -11.94 4.13 6.57
C VAL A 138 -11.74 3.60 5.15
N ASP A 139 -12.50 2.59 4.73
CA ASP A 139 -12.42 2.07 3.36
C ASP A 139 -12.88 3.11 2.34
N GLY A 140 -13.93 3.88 2.64
CA GLY A 140 -14.38 4.97 1.76
C GLY A 140 -13.31 6.05 1.57
N ALA A 141 -12.54 6.39 2.61
CA ALA A 141 -11.40 7.29 2.51
C ALA A 141 -10.22 6.64 1.78
N ALA A 142 -9.96 5.35 2.04
CA ALA A 142 -8.91 4.59 1.36
C ALA A 142 -9.14 4.55 -0.15
N ILE A 143 -10.35 4.24 -0.62
CA ILE A 143 -10.70 4.21 -2.06
C ILE A 143 -10.37 5.55 -2.73
N LYS A 144 -10.68 6.69 -2.09
CA LYS A 144 -10.37 8.01 -2.65
C LYS A 144 -8.87 8.24 -2.83
N ASN A 145 -8.09 7.91 -1.81
CA ASN A 145 -6.62 8.00 -1.87
C ASN A 145 -6.02 7.03 -2.88
N GLN A 146 -6.44 5.80 -2.87
CA GLN A 146 -5.94 4.72 -3.74
C GLN A 146 -6.22 4.98 -5.22
N THR A 147 -7.37 5.59 -5.55
CA THR A 147 -7.69 6.02 -6.92
C THR A 147 -6.66 7.03 -7.45
N MET A 148 -6.20 7.94 -6.62
CA MET A 148 -5.10 8.86 -6.99
C MET A 148 -3.77 8.12 -7.12
N LEU A 149 -3.49 7.19 -6.22
CA LEU A 149 -2.26 6.40 -6.22
C LEU A 149 -2.16 5.44 -7.41
N ALA A 150 -3.29 5.05 -8.01
CA ALA A 150 -3.30 4.29 -9.27
C ALA A 150 -2.66 5.07 -10.43
N GLN A 151 -2.53 6.40 -10.31
CA GLN A 151 -1.81 7.25 -11.27
C GLN A 151 -0.33 7.44 -10.94
N CYS A 152 0.18 6.82 -9.87
CA CYS A 152 1.57 6.92 -9.46
C CYS A 152 2.52 6.67 -10.65
N SER A 153 3.57 7.47 -10.75
CA SER A 153 4.57 7.32 -11.79
C SER A 153 5.39 6.03 -11.70
N TYR A 154 5.40 5.35 -10.54
CA TYR A 154 6.07 4.06 -10.40
C TYR A 154 5.15 2.91 -10.82
N GLY A 155 5.51 2.21 -11.89
CA GLY A 155 4.69 1.19 -12.55
C GLY A 155 4.20 0.06 -11.64
N PRO A 156 5.06 -0.61 -10.86
CA PRO A 156 4.63 -1.69 -9.98
C PRO A 156 3.56 -1.26 -8.96
N TYR A 157 3.72 -0.10 -8.36
CA TYR A 157 2.75 0.43 -7.41
C TYR A 157 1.44 0.84 -8.09
N SER A 158 1.53 1.54 -9.23
CA SER A 158 0.35 1.92 -10.03
C SER A 158 -0.51 0.71 -10.39
N ARG A 159 0.11 -0.39 -10.86
CA ARG A 159 -0.59 -1.64 -11.21
C ARG A 159 -1.23 -2.33 -10.01
N ALA A 160 -0.53 -2.37 -8.89
CA ALA A 160 -1.09 -2.89 -7.63
C ALA A 160 -2.33 -2.10 -7.22
N MET A 161 -2.29 -0.76 -7.29
CA MET A 161 -3.42 0.10 -6.94
C MET A 161 -4.65 -0.12 -7.82
N VAL A 162 -4.49 -0.35 -9.12
CA VAL A 162 -5.63 -0.64 -10.02
C VAL A 162 -6.41 -1.87 -9.53
N ARG A 163 -5.70 -2.91 -9.11
CA ARG A 163 -6.31 -4.13 -8.58
C ARG A 163 -6.95 -3.90 -7.22
N ILE A 164 -6.21 -3.30 -6.28
CA ILE A 164 -6.67 -3.00 -4.93
C ILE A 164 -7.93 -2.14 -4.97
N CYS A 165 -7.97 -1.07 -5.76
CA CYS A 165 -9.15 -0.22 -5.90
C CYS A 165 -10.41 -0.98 -6.38
N ALA A 166 -10.25 -1.98 -7.23
CA ALA A 166 -11.38 -2.78 -7.70
C ALA A 166 -11.95 -3.66 -6.56
N GLU A 167 -11.08 -4.28 -5.77
CA GLU A 167 -11.43 -5.11 -4.62
C GLU A 167 -12.03 -4.27 -3.48
N GLU A 168 -11.43 -3.12 -3.15
CA GLU A 168 -11.95 -2.16 -2.17
C GLU A 168 -13.36 -1.63 -2.50
N THR A 169 -13.63 -1.42 -3.79
CA THR A 169 -14.97 -1.01 -4.22
C THR A 169 -16.02 -2.06 -3.88
N PHE A 170 -15.64 -3.33 -3.85
CA PHE A 170 -16.52 -4.42 -3.39
C PHE A 170 -16.72 -4.35 -1.88
N HIS A 171 -15.65 -4.15 -1.09
CA HIS A 171 -15.71 -4.03 0.36
C HIS A 171 -16.65 -2.92 0.81
N HIS A 172 -16.55 -1.75 0.21
CA HIS A 172 -17.36 -0.58 0.56
C HIS A 172 -18.87 -0.76 0.32
N LYS A 173 -19.27 -1.69 -0.56
CA LYS A 173 -20.67 -1.99 -0.87
C LYS A 173 -21.31 -3.04 0.06
N GLN A 174 -20.53 -3.67 0.93
CA GLN A 174 -20.98 -4.74 1.84
C GLN A 174 -21.45 -4.23 3.20
#